data_1061ca94acc74dc739e2798a884b7592
#
_entry.id   1061ca94acc74dc739e2798a884b7592
#
_cell.length_a   1.000
_cell.length_b   1.000
_cell.length_c   1.000
_cell.angle_alpha   90.00
_cell.angle_beta   90.00
_cell.angle_gamma   90.00
#
_symmetry.space_group_name_H-M   'P 1'
#
loop_
_entity.id
_entity.type
_entity.pdbx_description
1 polymer ?
#
loop_
_entity_poly.entity_id
_entity_poly.type
_entity_poly.pdbx_seq_one_letter_code
_entity_poly.pdbx_strand_id
1 'polypeptide(L)'
;MWIGAVLVVAFLPTVVVGLLFGPLLDRLRRRNLMIASDITRAAVFCALPFTSSPGTIVGLASIAGLANGFFRPAVYAGVPNLVTDEELPAANALLQSMENISWAIGPILGGLLTAAAGPHAAYWINAASFAFSAVLISRIPARRLQSETALTKGHWRDLRDGFAVVMRSRPLLAVLVGWGIACLAIGATNVGEVFLAKNTFHAGDFGYGLLYGAIGGGLIVGSFIGSSFVDRLGLARTYAGGLLLMAAGFGAAAVSPNVWVAAACAVVGGCGDGAAIVCNAVLVQRGAPDEVRGRALTLVMGVTYALVAAASVAAGYLLDYVSPRWIWGGAGIILAVAAVVGYALAREPRAVHATVEPAH
;
A
#
# COMPACT_ATOMS: atom_id res chain seq x y z
N MET A 1 -2.94 -21.32 4.04
CA MET A 1 -1.82 -20.99 4.97
C MET A 1 -0.59 -20.40 4.23
N TRP A 2 0.02 -21.08 3.26
CA TRP A 2 1.27 -20.61 2.60
C TRP A 2 1.16 -19.28 1.83
N ILE A 3 0.05 -19.00 1.17
CA ILE A 3 -0.15 -17.72 0.42
C ILE A 3 -0.14 -16.53 1.39
N GLY A 4 -0.86 -16.64 2.52
CA GLY A 4 -0.82 -15.63 3.57
C GLY A 4 0.59 -15.41 4.13
N ALA A 5 1.36 -16.51 4.35
CA ALA A 5 2.74 -16.43 4.80
C ALA A 5 3.64 -15.66 3.81
N VAL A 6 3.51 -15.91 2.49
CA VAL A 6 4.27 -15.19 1.45
C VAL A 6 3.95 -13.69 1.48
N LEU A 7 2.68 -13.31 1.61
CA LEU A 7 2.29 -11.89 1.66
C LEU A 7 2.85 -11.20 2.92
N VAL A 8 2.81 -11.89 4.07
CA VAL A 8 3.39 -11.34 5.31
C VAL A 8 4.87 -11.10 5.18
N VAL A 9 5.62 -12.09 4.71
CA VAL A 9 7.07 -11.95 4.57
C VAL A 9 7.49 -11.02 3.42
N ALA A 10 6.59 -10.68 2.51
CA ALA A 10 6.82 -9.65 1.52
C ALA A 10 6.69 -8.23 2.10
N PHE A 11 5.77 -8.01 3.04
CA PHE A 11 5.49 -6.67 3.58
C PHE A 11 6.07 -6.42 4.97
N LEU A 12 5.99 -7.39 5.88
CA LEU A 12 6.46 -7.25 7.27
C LEU A 12 7.93 -6.82 7.39
N PRO A 13 8.87 -7.36 6.59
CA PRO A 13 10.26 -6.92 6.65
C PRO A 13 10.44 -5.45 6.30
N THR A 14 9.63 -4.92 5.38
CA THR A 14 9.69 -3.48 5.02
C THR A 14 9.33 -2.61 6.22
N VAL A 15 8.31 -3.01 6.99
CA VAL A 15 7.90 -2.32 8.23
C VAL A 15 8.98 -2.44 9.29
N VAL A 16 9.50 -3.64 9.51
CA VAL A 16 10.56 -3.92 10.50
C VAL A 16 11.82 -3.12 10.19
N VAL A 17 12.25 -3.11 8.92
CA VAL A 17 13.43 -2.34 8.50
C VAL A 17 13.20 -0.84 8.69
N GLY A 18 12.05 -0.32 8.31
CA GLY A 18 11.70 1.10 8.48
C GLY A 18 11.69 1.52 9.96
N LEU A 19 11.15 0.67 10.85
CA LEU A 19 11.04 0.98 12.28
C LEU A 19 12.35 0.76 13.05
N LEU A 20 13.08 -0.32 12.79
CA LEU A 20 14.23 -0.73 13.62
C LEU A 20 15.58 -0.30 13.03
N PHE A 21 15.69 -0.23 11.71
CA PHE A 21 16.96 0.01 11.04
C PHE A 21 17.11 1.42 10.46
N GLY A 22 16.19 2.35 10.78
CA GLY A 22 16.29 3.75 10.36
C GLY A 22 17.68 4.38 10.63
N PRO A 23 18.23 4.29 11.85
CA PRO A 23 19.56 4.82 12.17
C PRO A 23 20.71 4.13 11.44
N LEU A 24 20.54 2.85 11.09
CA LEU A 24 21.51 2.10 10.30
C LEU A 24 21.50 2.56 8.84
N LEU A 25 20.30 2.83 8.29
CA LEU A 25 20.11 3.37 6.94
C LEU A 25 20.81 4.72 6.76
N ASP A 26 20.81 5.56 7.78
CA ASP A 26 21.45 6.87 7.77
C ASP A 26 22.99 6.77 7.74
N ARG A 27 23.57 5.67 8.26
CA ARG A 27 25.02 5.43 8.31
C ARG A 27 25.55 4.73 7.06
N LEU A 28 24.71 4.03 6.34
CA LEU A 28 25.12 3.27 5.15
C LEU A 28 25.11 4.15 3.90
N ARG A 29 26.01 3.86 2.97
CA ARG A 29 26.03 4.54 1.67
C ARG A 29 24.77 4.13 0.88
N ARG A 30 23.82 5.06 0.73
CA ARG A 30 22.52 4.83 0.07
C ARG A 30 22.63 4.12 -1.28
N ARG A 31 23.62 4.53 -2.11
CA ARG A 31 23.91 3.88 -3.39
C ARG A 31 24.22 2.39 -3.24
N ASN A 32 25.13 2.05 -2.32
CA ASN A 32 25.53 0.66 -2.13
C ASN A 32 24.38 -0.19 -1.57
N LEU A 33 23.57 0.40 -0.71
CA LEU A 33 22.38 -0.23 -0.15
C LEU A 33 21.35 -0.54 -1.23
N MET A 34 21.08 0.40 -2.14
CA MET A 34 20.18 0.20 -3.27
C MET A 34 20.69 -0.90 -4.21
N ILE A 35 21.99 -0.86 -4.58
CA ILE A 35 22.60 -1.87 -5.44
C ILE A 35 22.57 -3.26 -4.77
N ALA A 36 22.94 -3.36 -3.50
CA ALA A 36 22.89 -4.62 -2.76
C ALA A 36 21.47 -5.18 -2.68
N SER A 37 20.48 -4.32 -2.46
CA SER A 37 19.07 -4.72 -2.46
C SER A 37 18.61 -5.25 -3.81
N ASP A 38 18.97 -4.59 -4.90
CA ASP A 38 18.63 -5.03 -6.26
C ASP A 38 19.32 -6.35 -6.63
N ILE A 39 20.61 -6.51 -6.32
CA ILE A 39 21.34 -7.76 -6.55
C ILE A 39 20.71 -8.90 -5.74
N THR A 40 20.36 -8.65 -4.47
CA THR A 40 19.69 -9.66 -3.62
C THR A 40 18.35 -10.08 -4.22
N ARG A 41 17.53 -9.13 -4.67
CA ARG A 41 16.24 -9.42 -5.31
C ARG A 41 16.44 -10.16 -6.63
N ALA A 42 17.39 -9.74 -7.46
CA ALA A 42 17.73 -10.46 -8.69
C ALA A 42 18.10 -11.93 -8.41
N ALA A 43 18.97 -12.18 -7.42
CA ALA A 43 19.36 -13.52 -7.02
C ALA A 43 18.17 -14.36 -6.52
N VAL A 44 17.29 -13.77 -5.71
CA VAL A 44 16.06 -14.43 -5.25
C VAL A 44 15.17 -14.84 -6.41
N PHE A 45 14.91 -13.91 -7.35
CA PHE A 45 14.06 -14.22 -8.50
C PHE A 45 14.71 -15.20 -9.49
N CYS A 46 16.04 -15.24 -9.56
CA CYS A 46 16.77 -16.30 -10.27
C CYS A 46 16.65 -17.67 -9.57
N ALA A 47 16.53 -17.71 -8.24
CA ALA A 47 16.43 -18.96 -7.48
C ALA A 47 15.01 -19.57 -7.48
N LEU A 48 13.96 -18.73 -7.55
CA LEU A 48 12.57 -19.18 -7.50
C LEU A 48 12.19 -20.27 -8.52
N PRO A 49 12.63 -20.22 -9.80
CA PRO A 49 12.31 -21.27 -10.77
C PRO A 49 12.81 -22.68 -10.39
N PHE A 50 13.82 -22.78 -9.53
CA PHE A 50 14.46 -24.03 -9.14
C PHE A 50 13.90 -24.62 -7.84
N THR A 51 12.86 -24.02 -7.25
CA THR A 51 12.25 -24.51 -6.01
C THR A 51 10.76 -24.72 -6.16
N SER A 52 10.28 -25.85 -5.60
CA SER A 52 8.86 -26.17 -5.48
C SER A 52 8.41 -26.26 -4.01
N SER A 53 9.35 -26.20 -3.06
CA SER A 53 9.04 -26.28 -1.63
C SER A 53 8.40 -24.98 -1.15
N PRO A 54 7.18 -25.01 -0.58
CA PRO A 54 6.53 -23.82 -0.05
C PRO A 54 7.37 -23.07 0.99
N GLY A 55 8.09 -23.80 1.85
CA GLY A 55 8.98 -23.18 2.86
C GLY A 55 10.14 -22.43 2.23
N THR A 56 10.76 -22.98 1.18
CA THR A 56 11.83 -22.30 0.44
C THR A 56 11.32 -21.05 -0.27
N ILE A 57 10.11 -21.10 -0.86
CA ILE A 57 9.47 -19.94 -1.49
C ILE A 57 9.24 -18.82 -0.47
N VAL A 58 8.71 -19.16 0.72
CA VAL A 58 8.51 -18.20 1.82
C VAL A 58 9.85 -17.63 2.28
N GLY A 59 10.89 -18.45 2.42
CA GLY A 59 12.23 -17.99 2.77
C GLY A 59 12.82 -17.01 1.75
N LEU A 60 12.73 -17.32 0.47
CA LEU A 60 13.16 -16.44 -0.62
C LEU A 60 12.34 -15.15 -0.66
N ALA A 61 11.03 -15.23 -0.50
CA ALA A 61 10.16 -14.05 -0.41
C ALA A 61 10.52 -13.14 0.79
N SER A 62 10.90 -13.75 1.94
CA SER A 62 11.38 -13.00 3.10
C SER A 62 12.64 -12.21 2.81
N ILE A 63 13.60 -12.82 2.12
CA ILE A 63 14.86 -12.17 1.71
C ILE A 63 14.57 -11.02 0.74
N ALA A 64 13.69 -11.23 -0.24
CA ALA A 64 13.29 -10.17 -1.17
C ALA A 64 12.55 -9.03 -0.46
N GLY A 65 11.66 -9.34 0.50
CA GLY A 65 10.97 -8.37 1.33
C GLY A 65 11.91 -7.53 2.18
N LEU A 66 12.91 -8.16 2.82
CA LEU A 66 13.96 -7.44 3.56
C LEU A 66 14.75 -6.51 2.64
N ALA A 67 15.18 -7.00 1.49
CA ALA A 67 15.90 -6.19 0.50
C ALA A 67 15.06 -4.97 0.06
N ASN A 68 13.75 -5.17 -0.19
CA ASN A 68 12.84 -4.07 -0.52
C ASN A 68 12.69 -3.06 0.63
N GLY A 69 12.67 -3.54 1.87
CA GLY A 69 12.63 -2.71 3.08
C GLY A 69 13.82 -1.76 3.19
N PHE A 70 14.99 -2.14 2.71
CA PHE A 70 16.16 -1.27 2.64
C PHE A 70 16.16 -0.35 1.40
N PHE A 71 15.64 -0.83 0.27
CA PHE A 71 15.65 -0.10 -0.99
C PHE A 71 14.79 1.18 -0.95
N ARG A 72 13.52 1.05 -0.57
CA ARG A 72 12.57 2.18 -0.60
C ARG A 72 13.01 3.40 0.21
N PRO A 73 13.38 3.27 1.49
CA PRO A 73 13.86 4.42 2.27
C PRO A 73 15.12 5.06 1.66
N ALA A 74 16.03 4.24 1.08
CA ALA A 74 17.23 4.75 0.44
C ALA A 74 16.91 5.59 -0.80
N VAL A 75 15.91 5.20 -1.61
CA VAL A 75 15.42 5.98 -2.75
C VAL A 75 14.85 7.31 -2.28
N TYR A 76 13.87 7.30 -1.38
CA TYR A 76 13.21 8.52 -0.90
C TYR A 76 14.17 9.47 -0.18
N ALA A 77 15.16 8.95 0.53
CA ALA A 77 16.20 9.77 1.15
C ALA A 77 17.23 10.30 0.14
N GLY A 78 17.42 9.61 -1.01
CA GLY A 78 18.37 10.01 -2.05
C GLY A 78 17.84 11.09 -2.99
N VAL A 79 16.52 11.12 -3.25
CA VAL A 79 15.90 12.04 -4.21
C VAL A 79 16.17 13.51 -3.92
N PRO A 80 16.05 14.02 -2.67
CA PRO A 80 16.34 15.42 -2.38
C PRO A 80 17.77 15.87 -2.72
N ASN A 81 18.71 14.94 -2.83
CA ASN A 81 20.08 15.24 -3.20
C ASN A 81 20.34 15.21 -4.71
N LEU A 82 19.36 14.80 -5.51
CA LEU A 82 19.46 14.68 -6.97
C LEU A 82 18.82 15.83 -7.73
N VAL A 83 17.89 16.54 -7.09
CA VAL A 83 17.07 17.59 -7.67
C VAL A 83 17.14 18.87 -6.83
N THR A 84 16.75 20.00 -7.39
CA THR A 84 16.62 21.25 -6.63
C THR A 84 15.36 21.25 -5.76
N ASP A 85 15.28 22.20 -4.79
CA ASP A 85 14.10 22.29 -3.92
C ASP A 85 12.81 22.59 -4.73
N GLU A 86 12.92 23.35 -5.82
CA GLU A 86 11.82 23.65 -6.73
C GLU A 86 11.35 22.41 -7.51
N GLU A 87 12.26 21.50 -7.85
CA GLU A 87 11.97 20.26 -8.59
C GLU A 87 11.51 19.11 -7.69
N LEU A 88 11.75 19.20 -6.39
CA LEU A 88 11.46 18.12 -5.44
C LEU A 88 10.00 17.65 -5.43
N PRO A 89 8.98 18.55 -5.52
CA PRO A 89 7.59 18.11 -5.64
C PRO A 89 7.32 17.30 -6.91
N ALA A 90 7.89 17.70 -8.04
CA ALA A 90 7.75 17.00 -9.32
C ALA A 90 8.44 15.63 -9.30
N ALA A 91 9.63 15.53 -8.71
CA ALA A 91 10.35 14.28 -8.55
C ALA A 91 9.58 13.29 -7.68
N ASN A 92 9.02 13.74 -6.56
CA ASN A 92 8.17 12.89 -5.71
C ASN A 92 6.88 12.47 -6.40
N ALA A 93 6.24 13.37 -7.16
CA ALA A 93 5.07 13.05 -7.95
C ALA A 93 5.37 12.00 -9.03
N LEU A 94 6.53 12.08 -9.68
CA LEU A 94 6.99 11.09 -10.66
C LEU A 94 7.20 9.72 -10.00
N LEU A 95 7.90 9.65 -8.86
CA LEU A 95 8.08 8.40 -8.12
C LEU A 95 6.75 7.77 -7.73
N GLN A 96 5.84 8.56 -7.18
CA GLN A 96 4.52 8.08 -6.78
C GLN A 96 3.71 7.59 -7.99
N SER A 97 3.79 8.31 -9.11
CA SER A 97 3.12 7.91 -10.36
C SER A 97 3.67 6.58 -10.88
N MET A 98 5.00 6.39 -10.86
CA MET A 98 5.62 5.11 -11.26
C MET A 98 5.20 3.97 -10.33
N GLU A 99 5.13 4.19 -9.03
CA GLU A 99 4.61 3.20 -8.08
C GLU A 99 3.15 2.86 -8.40
N ASN A 100 2.28 3.84 -8.56
CA ASN A 100 0.86 3.63 -8.85
C ASN A 100 0.64 2.89 -10.18
N ILE A 101 1.38 3.26 -11.23
CA ILE A 101 1.35 2.57 -12.53
C ILE A 101 1.80 1.11 -12.37
N SER A 102 2.86 0.88 -11.61
CA SER A 102 3.37 -0.47 -11.35
C SER A 102 2.36 -1.33 -10.60
N TRP A 103 1.67 -0.77 -9.62
CA TRP A 103 0.59 -1.45 -8.91
C TRP A 103 -0.61 -1.77 -9.79
N ALA A 104 -1.00 -0.85 -10.69
CA ALA A 104 -2.15 -1.03 -11.57
C ALA A 104 -1.87 -2.00 -12.74
N ILE A 105 -0.71 -1.84 -13.39
CA ILE A 105 -0.38 -2.58 -14.62
C ILE A 105 0.39 -3.88 -14.33
N GLY A 106 1.18 -3.89 -13.25
CA GLY A 106 2.05 -5.03 -12.91
C GLY A 106 1.33 -6.37 -12.86
N PRO A 107 0.22 -6.52 -12.13
CA PRO A 107 -0.51 -7.79 -12.07
C PRO A 107 -1.12 -8.22 -13.40
N ILE A 108 -1.58 -7.27 -14.21
CA ILE A 108 -2.11 -7.54 -15.56
C ILE A 108 -1.00 -8.10 -16.45
N LEU A 109 0.15 -7.43 -16.50
CA LEU A 109 1.30 -7.90 -17.27
C LEU A 109 1.83 -9.23 -16.73
N GLY A 110 1.89 -9.38 -15.39
CA GLY A 110 2.32 -10.61 -14.74
C GLY A 110 1.38 -11.78 -15.06
N GLY A 111 0.07 -11.56 -15.03
CA GLY A 111 -0.94 -12.55 -15.40
C GLY A 111 -0.84 -12.95 -16.87
N LEU A 112 -0.74 -11.98 -17.79
CA LEU A 112 -0.58 -12.24 -19.22
C LEU A 112 0.73 -13.00 -19.52
N LEU A 113 1.83 -12.58 -18.91
CA LEU A 113 3.13 -13.23 -19.07
C LEU A 113 3.12 -14.65 -18.55
N THR A 114 2.51 -14.87 -17.40
CA THR A 114 2.38 -16.21 -16.80
C THR A 114 1.50 -17.12 -17.65
N ALA A 115 0.43 -16.58 -18.21
CA ALA A 115 -0.45 -17.34 -19.12
C ALA A 115 0.23 -17.68 -20.46
N ALA A 116 1.04 -16.76 -21.00
CA ALA A 116 1.68 -16.93 -22.31
C ALA A 116 2.98 -17.76 -22.25
N ALA A 117 3.79 -17.59 -21.22
CA ALA A 117 5.15 -18.15 -21.14
C ALA A 117 5.45 -18.89 -19.82
N GLY A 118 4.45 -19.03 -18.95
CA GLY A 118 4.58 -19.69 -17.66
C GLY A 118 5.21 -18.79 -16.58
N PRO A 119 5.12 -19.20 -15.30
CA PRO A 119 5.59 -18.41 -14.16
C PRO A 119 7.12 -18.23 -14.17
N HIS A 120 7.87 -19.17 -14.71
CA HIS A 120 9.34 -19.09 -14.79
C HIS A 120 9.80 -17.90 -15.64
N ALA A 121 9.11 -17.59 -16.74
CA ALA A 121 9.42 -16.43 -17.57
C ALA A 121 9.26 -15.13 -16.80
N ALA A 122 8.21 -15.03 -15.99
CA ALA A 122 7.97 -13.86 -15.14
C ALA A 122 9.10 -13.67 -14.11
N TYR A 123 9.59 -14.75 -13.51
CA TYR A 123 10.71 -14.69 -12.56
C TYR A 123 12.00 -14.22 -13.25
N TRP A 124 12.33 -14.75 -14.43
CA TRP A 124 13.54 -14.34 -15.17
C TRP A 124 13.50 -12.89 -15.63
N ILE A 125 12.37 -12.42 -16.13
CA ILE A 125 12.19 -11.01 -16.53
C ILE A 125 12.33 -10.10 -15.32
N ASN A 126 11.76 -10.47 -14.17
CA ASN A 126 11.87 -9.68 -12.95
C ASN A 126 13.31 -9.66 -12.42
N ALA A 127 14.01 -10.80 -12.44
CA ALA A 127 15.44 -10.87 -12.10
C ALA A 127 16.28 -9.94 -12.98
N ALA A 128 16.05 -9.98 -14.30
CA ALA A 128 16.74 -9.11 -15.25
C ALA A 128 16.46 -7.63 -15.00
N SER A 129 15.21 -7.27 -14.63
CA SER A 129 14.86 -5.88 -14.32
C SER A 129 15.60 -5.36 -13.09
N PHE A 130 15.75 -6.17 -12.02
CA PHE A 130 16.56 -5.79 -10.85
C PHE A 130 18.04 -5.68 -11.18
N ALA A 131 18.59 -6.60 -11.96
CA ALA A 131 19.98 -6.51 -12.41
C ALA A 131 20.22 -5.24 -13.24
N PHE A 132 19.29 -4.90 -14.13
CA PHE A 132 19.33 -3.67 -14.92
C PHE A 132 19.26 -2.42 -14.03
N SER A 133 18.37 -2.40 -13.03
CA SER A 133 18.27 -1.33 -12.04
C SER A 133 19.57 -1.16 -11.28
N ALA A 134 20.20 -2.25 -10.79
CA ALA A 134 21.48 -2.19 -10.11
C ALA A 134 22.58 -1.57 -10.99
N VAL A 135 22.63 -1.92 -12.29
CA VAL A 135 23.56 -1.33 -13.25
C VAL A 135 23.31 0.16 -13.42
N LEU A 136 22.07 0.60 -13.57
CA LEU A 136 21.74 2.02 -13.70
C LEU A 136 22.10 2.81 -12.44
N ILE A 137 21.78 2.30 -11.26
CA ILE A 137 22.11 2.94 -9.98
C ILE A 137 23.63 3.00 -9.80
N SER A 138 24.37 1.99 -10.28
CA SER A 138 25.84 1.98 -10.22
C SER A 138 26.49 3.12 -11.01
N ARG A 139 25.79 3.70 -11.98
CA ARG A 139 26.28 4.84 -12.77
C ARG A 139 26.05 6.18 -12.07
N ILE A 140 25.23 6.23 -11.02
CA ILE A 140 25.02 7.46 -10.24
C ILE A 140 26.21 7.65 -9.28
N PRO A 141 26.89 8.80 -9.30
CA PRO A 141 27.97 9.07 -8.35
C PRO A 141 27.47 8.99 -6.91
N ALA A 142 28.15 8.21 -6.04
CA ALA A 142 27.71 7.98 -4.67
C ALA A 142 27.52 9.30 -3.87
N ARG A 143 28.37 10.29 -4.12
CA ARG A 143 28.32 11.63 -3.51
C ARG A 143 27.03 12.39 -3.78
N ARG A 144 26.31 12.10 -4.90
CA ARG A 144 25.03 12.74 -5.23
C ARG A 144 23.85 12.13 -4.51
N LEU A 145 23.99 10.99 -3.89
CA LEU A 145 22.91 10.30 -3.16
C LEU A 145 23.06 10.43 -1.64
N GLN A 146 24.18 11.00 -1.17
CA GLN A 146 24.49 11.13 0.27
C GLN A 146 24.52 12.59 0.68
N SER A 147 23.76 12.95 1.72
CA SER A 147 23.89 14.26 2.37
C SER A 147 24.93 14.16 3.50
N GLU A 148 25.82 15.15 3.59
CA GLU A 148 26.80 15.23 4.67
C GLU A 148 26.17 15.63 6.02
N THR A 149 24.90 16.08 6.00
CA THR A 149 24.22 16.71 7.16
C THR A 149 23.17 15.84 7.85
N ALA A 150 23.01 14.58 7.49
CA ALA A 150 22.01 13.70 8.10
C ALA A 150 22.45 13.17 9.48
N LEU A 151 22.62 14.05 10.45
CA LEU A 151 22.69 13.68 11.86
C LEU A 151 21.28 13.73 12.46
N THR A 152 20.57 12.60 12.41
CA THR A 152 19.29 12.42 13.11
C THR A 152 19.50 12.53 14.63
N LYS A 153 18.69 13.36 15.28
CA LYS A 153 18.75 13.60 16.74
C LYS A 153 18.26 12.42 17.60
N GLY A 154 18.00 11.26 16.97
CA GLY A 154 17.61 10.04 17.67
C GLY A 154 16.29 9.44 17.14
N HIS A 155 16.37 8.32 16.44
CA HIS A 155 15.25 7.60 15.80
C HIS A 155 14.02 7.39 16.72
N TRP A 156 14.23 6.98 17.95
CA TRP A 156 13.16 6.77 18.93
C TRP A 156 12.45 8.07 19.34
N ARG A 157 13.17 9.18 19.35
CA ARG A 157 12.61 10.50 19.64
C ARG A 157 11.75 10.97 18.46
N ASP A 158 12.24 10.77 17.24
CA ASP A 158 11.53 11.11 16.02
C ASP A 158 10.25 10.29 15.85
N LEU A 159 10.26 8.99 16.18
CA LEU A 159 9.06 8.13 16.20
C LEU A 159 8.05 8.59 17.26
N ARG A 160 8.52 8.91 18.45
CA ARG A 160 7.66 9.42 19.54
C ARG A 160 7.02 10.76 19.19
N ASP A 161 7.79 11.66 18.57
CA ASP A 161 7.29 12.96 18.12
C ASP A 161 6.27 12.77 16.99
N GLY A 162 6.53 11.90 16.02
CA GLY A 162 5.58 11.51 14.99
C GLY A 162 4.29 10.94 15.57
N PHE A 163 4.39 10.05 16.55
CA PHE A 163 3.23 9.48 17.26
C PHE A 163 2.41 10.56 17.97
N ALA A 164 3.09 11.47 18.69
CA ALA A 164 2.41 12.57 19.39
C ALA A 164 1.66 13.49 18.43
N VAL A 165 2.22 13.77 17.25
CA VAL A 165 1.56 14.57 16.21
C VAL A 165 0.33 13.84 15.67
N VAL A 166 0.44 12.55 15.35
CA VAL A 166 -0.69 11.75 14.85
C VAL A 166 -1.83 11.71 15.86
N MET A 167 -1.52 11.46 17.14
CA MET A 167 -2.55 11.35 18.19
C MET A 167 -3.26 12.67 18.52
N ARG A 168 -2.67 13.80 18.18
CA ARG A 168 -3.26 15.14 18.38
C ARG A 168 -4.01 15.67 17.17
N SER A 169 -3.80 15.09 16.00
CA SER A 169 -4.39 15.54 14.74
C SER A 169 -5.57 14.66 14.32
N ARG A 170 -6.79 15.23 14.33
CA ARG A 170 -8.00 14.52 13.86
C ARG A 170 -7.88 13.99 12.43
N PRO A 171 -7.38 14.76 11.45
CA PRO A 171 -7.18 14.24 10.09
C PRO A 171 -6.23 13.03 10.04
N LEU A 172 -5.13 13.07 10.79
CA LEU A 172 -4.20 11.94 10.86
C LEU A 172 -4.81 10.74 11.59
N LEU A 173 -5.62 10.96 12.62
CA LEU A 173 -6.37 9.88 13.28
C LEU A 173 -7.42 9.27 12.35
N ALA A 174 -8.06 10.07 11.48
CA ALA A 174 -8.99 9.53 10.48
C ALA A 174 -8.28 8.55 9.53
N VAL A 175 -7.06 8.87 9.12
CA VAL A 175 -6.25 7.96 8.29
C VAL A 175 -5.75 6.78 9.13
N LEU A 176 -5.16 7.01 10.30
CA LEU A 176 -4.61 5.92 11.11
C LEU A 176 -5.68 4.90 11.51
N VAL A 177 -6.82 5.36 12.00
CA VAL A 177 -7.88 4.47 12.52
C VAL A 177 -8.85 4.08 11.41
N GLY A 178 -9.41 5.04 10.66
CA GLY A 178 -10.40 4.76 9.60
C GLY A 178 -9.79 3.91 8.47
N TRP A 179 -8.63 4.34 7.93
CA TRP A 179 -7.93 3.57 6.91
C TRP A 179 -7.29 2.31 7.49
N GLY A 180 -6.80 2.34 8.74
CA GLY A 180 -6.31 1.16 9.43
C GLY A 180 -7.35 0.04 9.53
N ILE A 181 -8.60 0.37 9.86
CA ILE A 181 -9.72 -0.59 9.83
C ILE A 181 -9.96 -1.10 8.39
N ALA A 182 -9.93 -0.21 7.39
CA ALA A 182 -10.04 -0.61 5.98
C ALA A 182 -8.92 -1.55 5.55
N CYS A 183 -7.69 -1.34 6.03
CA CYS A 183 -6.54 -2.19 5.76
C CYS A 183 -6.72 -3.64 6.27
N LEU A 184 -7.49 -3.86 7.34
CA LEU A 184 -7.87 -5.22 7.77
C LEU A 184 -8.73 -5.92 6.71
N ALA A 185 -9.70 -5.20 6.12
CA ALA A 185 -10.52 -5.73 5.04
C ALA A 185 -9.68 -5.99 3.77
N ILE A 186 -8.80 -5.06 3.40
CA ILE A 186 -7.91 -5.19 2.25
C ILE A 186 -6.99 -6.41 2.42
N GLY A 187 -6.36 -6.57 3.58
CA GLY A 187 -5.50 -7.73 3.85
C GLY A 187 -6.26 -9.06 3.75
N ALA A 188 -7.48 -9.11 4.24
CA ALA A 188 -8.32 -10.31 4.18
C ALA A 188 -8.75 -10.61 2.73
N THR A 189 -9.17 -9.60 1.96
CA THR A 189 -9.61 -9.77 0.57
C THR A 189 -8.45 -10.12 -0.35
N ASN A 190 -7.24 -9.62 -0.16
CA ASN A 190 -6.06 -9.97 -0.95
C ASN A 190 -5.78 -11.48 -0.96
N VAL A 191 -5.94 -12.15 0.19
CA VAL A 191 -5.82 -13.61 0.27
C VAL A 191 -7.10 -14.28 -0.24
N GLY A 192 -8.25 -13.79 0.20
CA GLY A 192 -9.57 -14.33 -0.16
C GLY A 192 -9.86 -14.31 -1.66
N GLU A 193 -9.29 -13.37 -2.41
CA GLU A 193 -9.46 -13.20 -3.86
C GLU A 193 -9.00 -14.42 -4.65
N VAL A 194 -7.82 -14.95 -4.33
CA VAL A 194 -7.29 -16.15 -4.97
C VAL A 194 -8.25 -17.33 -4.80
N PHE A 195 -8.74 -17.52 -3.57
CA PHE A 195 -9.65 -18.61 -3.23
C PHE A 195 -11.05 -18.40 -3.80
N LEU A 196 -11.52 -17.13 -3.85
CA LEU A 196 -12.81 -16.80 -4.46
C LEU A 196 -12.79 -17.11 -5.97
N ALA A 197 -11.72 -16.75 -6.67
CA ALA A 197 -11.57 -17.03 -8.10
C ALA A 197 -11.43 -18.53 -8.41
N LYS A 198 -10.53 -19.23 -7.68
CA LYS A 198 -10.17 -20.61 -7.98
C LYS A 198 -11.15 -21.62 -7.38
N ASN A 199 -11.54 -21.46 -6.13
CA ASN A 199 -12.31 -22.46 -5.39
C ASN A 199 -13.82 -22.21 -5.44
N THR A 200 -14.25 -20.92 -5.48
CA THR A 200 -15.68 -20.59 -5.47
C THR A 200 -16.24 -20.48 -6.88
N PHE A 201 -15.55 -19.78 -7.77
CA PHE A 201 -16.01 -19.58 -9.15
C PHE A 201 -15.41 -20.57 -10.15
N HIS A 202 -14.42 -21.38 -9.74
CA HIS A 202 -13.70 -22.34 -10.59
C HIS A 202 -13.12 -21.68 -11.88
N ALA A 203 -12.77 -20.39 -11.79
CA ALA A 203 -12.31 -19.58 -12.91
C ALA A 203 -10.78 -19.59 -13.09
N GLY A 204 -10.05 -20.35 -12.28
CA GLY A 204 -8.60 -20.52 -12.38
C GLY A 204 -7.79 -19.23 -12.24
N ASP A 205 -6.62 -19.21 -12.87
CA ASP A 205 -5.73 -18.05 -12.85
C ASP A 205 -6.29 -16.86 -13.62
N PHE A 206 -7.07 -17.12 -14.67
CA PHE A 206 -7.79 -16.08 -15.40
C PHE A 206 -8.77 -15.32 -14.50
N GLY A 207 -9.58 -16.05 -13.72
CA GLY A 207 -10.54 -15.44 -12.78
C GLY A 207 -9.85 -14.58 -11.72
N TYR A 208 -8.71 -15.02 -11.21
CA TYR A 208 -7.90 -14.22 -10.29
C TYR A 208 -7.39 -12.92 -10.96
N GLY A 209 -6.79 -13.04 -12.15
CA GLY A 209 -6.33 -11.87 -12.90
C GLY A 209 -7.47 -10.89 -13.25
N LEU A 210 -8.67 -11.43 -13.55
CA LEU A 210 -9.86 -10.64 -13.85
C LEU A 210 -10.32 -9.83 -12.62
N LEU A 211 -10.42 -10.44 -11.44
CA LEU A 211 -10.82 -9.76 -10.20
C LEU A 211 -9.81 -8.70 -9.82
N TYR A 212 -8.52 -9.04 -9.82
CA TYR A 212 -7.44 -8.13 -9.49
C TYR A 212 -7.38 -6.93 -10.45
N GLY A 213 -7.48 -7.20 -11.75
CA GLY A 213 -7.53 -6.16 -12.78
C GLY A 213 -8.77 -5.28 -12.66
N ALA A 214 -9.91 -5.85 -12.27
CA ALA A 214 -11.15 -5.12 -12.03
C ALA A 214 -11.01 -4.13 -10.85
N ILE A 215 -10.44 -4.58 -9.72
CA ILE A 215 -10.13 -3.71 -8.58
C ILE A 215 -9.17 -2.59 -9.01
N GLY A 216 -8.07 -2.93 -9.69
CA GLY A 216 -7.08 -1.96 -10.16
C GLY A 216 -7.64 -0.93 -11.13
N GLY A 217 -8.45 -1.38 -12.11
CA GLY A 217 -9.15 -0.49 -13.05
C GLY A 217 -10.12 0.45 -12.33
N GLY A 218 -10.89 -0.08 -11.38
CA GLY A 218 -11.77 0.71 -10.52
C GLY A 218 -10.99 1.76 -9.72
N LEU A 219 -9.87 1.37 -9.12
CA LEU A 219 -9.00 2.27 -8.33
C LEU A 219 -8.55 3.49 -9.16
N ILE A 220 -8.13 3.26 -10.40
CA ILE A 220 -7.73 4.35 -11.30
C ILE A 220 -8.91 5.31 -11.53
N VAL A 221 -10.07 4.78 -11.94
CA VAL A 221 -11.28 5.57 -12.19
C VAL A 221 -11.72 6.31 -10.92
N GLY A 222 -11.74 5.63 -9.79
CA GLY A 222 -12.12 6.18 -8.49
C GLY A 222 -11.20 7.30 -8.01
N SER A 223 -9.89 7.21 -8.29
CA SER A 223 -8.93 8.26 -7.95
C SER A 223 -9.20 9.56 -8.72
N PHE A 224 -9.50 9.48 -10.02
CA PHE A 224 -9.87 10.65 -10.82
C PHE A 224 -11.21 11.27 -10.40
N ILE A 225 -12.21 10.44 -10.20
CA ILE A 225 -13.55 10.89 -9.81
C ILE A 225 -13.55 11.41 -8.36
N GLY A 226 -12.81 10.75 -7.47
CA GLY A 226 -12.71 11.09 -6.06
C GLY A 226 -12.21 12.51 -5.82
N SER A 227 -11.22 12.98 -6.59
CA SER A 227 -10.73 14.36 -6.49
C SER A 227 -11.83 15.39 -6.74
N SER A 228 -12.65 15.20 -7.78
CA SER A 228 -13.78 16.08 -8.11
C SER A 228 -14.88 16.05 -7.04
N PHE A 229 -15.08 14.94 -6.34
CA PHE A 229 -16.04 14.83 -5.26
C PHE A 229 -15.57 15.49 -3.97
N VAL A 230 -14.26 15.57 -3.72
CA VAL A 230 -13.71 16.32 -2.58
C VAL A 230 -14.12 17.79 -2.65
N ASP A 231 -14.08 18.38 -3.84
CA ASP A 231 -14.45 19.79 -4.05
C ASP A 231 -15.96 20.01 -3.89
N ARG A 232 -16.80 19.05 -4.28
CA ARG A 232 -18.27 19.17 -4.28
C ARG A 232 -18.92 18.81 -2.95
N LEU A 233 -18.52 17.71 -2.34
CA LEU A 233 -19.14 17.12 -1.14
C LEU A 233 -18.35 17.38 0.14
N GLY A 234 -17.11 17.83 0.00
CA GLY A 234 -16.14 17.97 1.08
C GLY A 234 -15.42 16.66 1.41
N LEU A 235 -14.24 16.79 2.02
CA LEU A 235 -13.29 15.71 2.25
C LEU A 235 -13.87 14.55 3.07
N ALA A 236 -14.52 14.83 4.19
CA ALA A 236 -15.04 13.78 5.08
C ALA A 236 -16.15 12.94 4.44
N ARG A 237 -17.06 13.58 3.67
CA ARG A 237 -18.14 12.86 2.97
C ARG A 237 -17.60 12.02 1.82
N THR A 238 -16.63 12.54 1.06
CA THR A 238 -15.99 11.82 -0.05
C THR A 238 -15.22 10.62 0.49
N TYR A 239 -14.50 10.79 1.59
CA TYR A 239 -13.77 9.72 2.25
C TYR A 239 -14.70 8.59 2.70
N ALA A 240 -15.74 8.92 3.45
CA ALA A 240 -16.72 7.93 3.91
C ALA A 240 -17.48 7.28 2.74
N GLY A 241 -17.86 8.07 1.74
CA GLY A 241 -18.52 7.58 0.52
C GLY A 241 -17.64 6.60 -0.25
N GLY A 242 -16.33 6.86 -0.37
CA GLY A 242 -15.38 5.94 -0.96
C GLY A 242 -15.31 4.61 -0.21
N LEU A 243 -15.18 4.65 1.12
CA LEU A 243 -15.16 3.44 1.95
C LEU A 243 -16.47 2.67 1.90
N LEU A 244 -17.64 3.36 1.84
CA LEU A 244 -18.93 2.71 1.67
C LEU A 244 -19.08 2.08 0.28
N LEU A 245 -18.60 2.74 -0.76
CA LEU A 245 -18.62 2.20 -2.12
C LEU A 245 -17.74 0.94 -2.20
N MET A 246 -16.58 0.96 -1.55
CA MET A 246 -15.70 -0.20 -1.40
C MET A 246 -16.41 -1.34 -0.64
N ALA A 247 -17.10 -1.02 0.48
CA ALA A 247 -17.88 -1.98 1.25
C ALA A 247 -18.97 -2.63 0.41
N ALA A 248 -19.74 -1.85 -0.34
CA ALA A 248 -20.81 -2.32 -1.21
C ALA A 248 -20.27 -3.20 -2.35
N GLY A 249 -19.18 -2.80 -3.01
CA GLY A 249 -18.57 -3.55 -4.10
C GLY A 249 -18.05 -4.91 -3.63
N PHE A 250 -17.28 -4.96 -2.54
CA PHE A 250 -16.73 -6.21 -2.02
C PHE A 250 -17.81 -7.10 -1.38
N GLY A 251 -18.78 -6.50 -0.68
CA GLY A 251 -19.93 -7.23 -0.14
C GLY A 251 -20.80 -7.86 -1.25
N ALA A 252 -21.06 -7.12 -2.33
CA ALA A 252 -21.78 -7.64 -3.50
C ALA A 252 -21.00 -8.74 -4.25
N ALA A 253 -19.68 -8.59 -4.37
CA ALA A 253 -18.84 -9.63 -4.96
C ALA A 253 -18.91 -10.95 -4.16
N ALA A 254 -19.06 -10.89 -2.84
CA ALA A 254 -19.19 -12.06 -1.97
C ALA A 254 -20.42 -12.91 -2.31
N VAL A 255 -21.52 -12.30 -2.73
CA VAL A 255 -22.79 -13.00 -3.06
C VAL A 255 -22.99 -13.19 -4.58
N SER A 256 -22.01 -12.82 -5.39
CA SER A 256 -22.08 -12.93 -6.86
C SER A 256 -22.26 -14.36 -7.32
N PRO A 257 -23.06 -14.60 -8.38
CA PRO A 257 -23.30 -15.95 -8.92
C PRO A 257 -22.10 -16.46 -9.73
N ASN A 258 -21.30 -15.60 -10.31
CA ASN A 258 -20.15 -15.96 -11.17
C ASN A 258 -19.06 -14.90 -11.12
N VAL A 259 -17.90 -15.22 -11.69
CA VAL A 259 -16.70 -14.37 -11.66
C VAL A 259 -16.90 -13.04 -12.40
N TRP A 260 -17.72 -12.99 -13.44
CA TRP A 260 -17.96 -11.76 -14.22
C TRP A 260 -18.74 -10.73 -13.44
N VAL A 261 -19.80 -11.17 -12.73
CA VAL A 261 -20.57 -10.31 -11.83
C VAL A 261 -19.69 -9.87 -10.65
N ALA A 262 -18.90 -10.79 -10.10
CA ALA A 262 -17.94 -10.45 -9.04
C ALA A 262 -16.92 -9.41 -9.51
N ALA A 263 -16.40 -9.52 -10.74
CA ALA A 263 -15.49 -8.55 -11.32
C ALA A 263 -16.15 -7.17 -11.50
N ALA A 264 -17.40 -7.13 -11.99
CA ALA A 264 -18.14 -5.86 -12.08
C ALA A 264 -18.33 -5.20 -10.69
N CYS A 265 -18.66 -5.99 -9.67
CA CYS A 265 -18.73 -5.52 -8.29
C CYS A 265 -17.36 -5.07 -7.76
N ALA A 266 -16.29 -5.79 -8.14
CA ALA A 266 -14.92 -5.45 -7.76
C ALA A 266 -14.45 -4.11 -8.36
N VAL A 267 -14.88 -3.76 -9.60
CA VAL A 267 -14.66 -2.42 -10.18
C VAL A 267 -15.27 -1.34 -9.28
N VAL A 268 -16.51 -1.57 -8.81
CA VAL A 268 -17.19 -0.61 -7.90
C VAL A 268 -16.41 -0.47 -6.59
N GLY A 269 -15.95 -1.59 -6.02
CA GLY A 269 -15.10 -1.59 -4.82
C GLY A 269 -13.79 -0.85 -5.05
N GLY A 270 -13.13 -1.10 -6.18
CA GLY A 270 -11.92 -0.40 -6.58
C GLY A 270 -12.11 1.11 -6.76
N CYS A 271 -13.25 1.55 -7.33
CA CYS A 271 -13.59 2.98 -7.40
C CYS A 271 -13.66 3.61 -6.01
N GLY A 272 -14.26 2.90 -5.04
CA GLY A 272 -14.29 3.34 -3.64
C GLY A 272 -12.90 3.46 -3.03
N ASP A 273 -12.04 2.48 -3.29
CA ASP A 273 -10.65 2.44 -2.84
C ASP A 273 -9.86 3.64 -3.38
N GLY A 274 -9.91 3.87 -4.70
CA GLY A 274 -9.24 5.01 -5.34
C GLY A 274 -9.67 6.37 -4.77
N ALA A 275 -10.97 6.56 -4.55
CA ALA A 275 -11.48 7.78 -3.94
C ALA A 275 -10.99 7.94 -2.49
N ALA A 276 -10.95 6.86 -1.70
CA ALA A 276 -10.46 6.89 -0.32
C ALA A 276 -8.95 7.18 -0.26
N ILE A 277 -8.14 6.64 -1.16
CA ILE A 277 -6.69 6.90 -1.26
C ILE A 277 -6.42 8.39 -1.50
N VAL A 278 -7.15 9.03 -2.43
CA VAL A 278 -7.02 10.48 -2.67
C VAL A 278 -7.36 11.28 -1.42
N CYS A 279 -8.44 10.90 -0.73
CA CYS A 279 -8.82 11.55 0.52
C CYS A 279 -7.77 11.35 1.62
N ASN A 280 -7.15 10.17 1.74
CA ASN A 280 -6.07 9.90 2.68
C ASN A 280 -4.88 10.84 2.44
N ALA A 281 -4.47 11.04 1.17
CA ALA A 281 -3.39 11.96 0.85
C ALA A 281 -3.70 13.39 1.32
N VAL A 282 -4.92 13.88 1.07
CA VAL A 282 -5.36 15.22 1.50
C VAL A 282 -5.45 15.31 3.03
N LEU A 283 -5.96 14.28 3.71
CA LEU A 283 -6.03 14.23 5.18
C LEU A 283 -4.64 14.30 5.81
N VAL A 284 -3.66 13.59 5.27
CA VAL A 284 -2.28 13.63 5.74
C VAL A 284 -1.67 15.02 5.52
N GLN A 285 -1.88 15.62 4.34
CA GLN A 285 -1.38 16.95 4.01
C GLN A 285 -1.95 18.03 4.95
N ARG A 286 -3.25 17.95 5.27
CA ARG A 286 -3.91 18.89 6.18
C ARG A 286 -3.61 18.61 7.66
N GLY A 287 -3.29 17.37 7.99
CA GLY A 287 -3.15 16.92 9.37
C GLY A 287 -1.77 17.14 9.99
N ALA A 288 -0.73 17.34 9.20
CA ALA A 288 0.64 17.49 9.67
C ALA A 288 1.34 18.71 9.05
N PRO A 289 2.00 19.56 9.89
CA PRO A 289 2.95 20.57 9.43
C PRO A 289 4.06 19.94 8.59
N ASP A 290 4.65 20.69 7.66
CA ASP A 290 5.64 20.19 6.71
C ASP A 290 6.86 19.53 7.39
N GLU A 291 7.30 20.09 8.52
CA GLU A 291 8.49 19.64 9.26
C GLU A 291 8.34 18.23 9.85
N VAL A 292 7.11 17.80 10.14
CA VAL A 292 6.82 16.51 10.80
C VAL A 292 5.98 15.56 9.93
N ARG A 293 5.54 16.03 8.75
CA ARG A 293 4.67 15.26 7.83
C ARG A 293 5.28 13.92 7.43
N GLY A 294 6.58 13.90 7.12
CA GLY A 294 7.29 12.67 6.78
C GLY A 294 7.27 11.63 7.91
N ARG A 295 7.48 12.07 9.16
CA ARG A 295 7.44 11.18 10.34
C ARG A 295 6.04 10.64 10.61
N ALA A 296 5.01 11.48 10.50
CA ALA A 296 3.63 11.09 10.64
C ALA A 296 3.22 10.09 9.56
N LEU A 297 3.61 10.33 8.30
CA LEU A 297 3.34 9.44 7.17
C LEU A 297 4.01 8.07 7.35
N THR A 298 5.28 8.04 7.78
CA THR A 298 6.00 6.79 8.04
C THR A 298 5.31 5.95 9.12
N LEU A 299 4.85 6.59 10.20
CA LEU A 299 4.11 5.91 11.27
C LEU A 299 2.79 5.32 10.75
N VAL A 300 1.99 6.16 10.05
CA VAL A 300 0.70 5.73 9.49
C VAL A 300 0.89 4.57 8.52
N MET A 301 1.82 4.68 7.58
CA MET A 301 2.13 3.60 6.64
C MET A 301 2.62 2.33 7.33
N GLY A 302 3.50 2.46 8.33
CA GLY A 302 3.99 1.31 9.09
C GLY A 302 2.86 0.55 9.77
N VAL A 303 1.95 1.26 10.45
CA VAL A 303 0.81 0.63 11.12
C VAL A 303 -0.17 0.01 10.11
N THR A 304 -0.51 0.72 9.04
CA THR A 304 -1.47 0.22 8.03
C THR A 304 -0.94 -1.03 7.31
N TYR A 305 0.33 -1.07 6.93
CA TYR A 305 0.94 -2.28 6.35
C TYR A 305 1.01 -3.45 7.34
N ALA A 306 1.27 -3.18 8.63
CA ALA A 306 1.23 -4.21 9.65
C ALA A 306 -0.19 -4.79 9.81
N LEU A 307 -1.22 -3.96 9.74
CA LEU A 307 -2.62 -4.39 9.77
C LEU A 307 -3.01 -5.22 8.54
N VAL A 308 -2.58 -4.82 7.33
CA VAL A 308 -2.76 -5.63 6.12
C VAL A 308 -2.10 -6.99 6.28
N ALA A 309 -0.85 -7.04 6.74
CA ALA A 309 -0.13 -8.29 6.93
C ALA A 309 -0.82 -9.20 7.96
N ALA A 310 -1.21 -8.66 9.12
CA ALA A 310 -1.90 -9.42 10.16
C ALA A 310 -3.25 -9.97 9.66
N ALA A 311 -4.03 -9.16 8.94
CA ALA A 311 -5.31 -9.58 8.36
C ALA A 311 -5.13 -10.64 7.27
N SER A 312 -4.06 -10.55 6.47
CA SER A 312 -3.75 -11.57 5.45
C SER A 312 -3.43 -12.92 6.09
N VAL A 313 -2.68 -12.94 7.21
CA VAL A 313 -2.44 -14.18 7.98
C VAL A 313 -3.74 -14.75 8.53
N ALA A 314 -4.52 -13.90 9.20
CA ALA A 314 -5.77 -14.32 9.80
C ALA A 314 -6.74 -14.87 8.74
N ALA A 315 -6.87 -14.19 7.59
CA ALA A 315 -7.70 -14.66 6.49
C ALA A 315 -7.18 -15.98 5.90
N GLY A 316 -5.85 -16.12 5.73
CA GLY A 316 -5.25 -17.38 5.27
C GLY A 316 -5.54 -18.57 6.18
N TYR A 317 -5.57 -18.34 7.50
CA TYR A 317 -5.97 -19.36 8.48
C TYR A 317 -7.48 -19.64 8.44
N LEU A 318 -8.30 -18.57 8.39
CA LEU A 318 -9.75 -18.70 8.37
C LEU A 318 -10.28 -19.42 7.12
N LEU A 319 -9.60 -19.30 5.98
CA LEU A 319 -9.99 -19.96 4.73
C LEU A 319 -9.88 -21.49 4.78
N ASP A 320 -9.21 -22.06 5.78
CA ASP A 320 -9.22 -23.50 6.04
C ASP A 320 -10.58 -23.95 6.69
N TYR A 321 -11.36 -23.01 7.24
CA TYR A 321 -12.60 -23.29 7.98
C TYR A 321 -13.85 -22.65 7.38
N VAL A 322 -13.69 -21.54 6.64
CA VAL A 322 -14.83 -20.77 6.09
C VAL A 322 -14.71 -20.56 4.60
N SER A 323 -15.86 -20.42 3.93
CA SER A 323 -15.87 -20.11 2.49
C SER A 323 -15.28 -18.74 2.21
N PRO A 324 -14.57 -18.55 1.07
CA PRO A 324 -14.06 -17.24 0.62
C PRO A 324 -15.12 -16.15 0.55
N ARG A 325 -16.39 -16.51 0.33
CA ARG A 325 -17.53 -15.57 0.36
C ARG A 325 -17.69 -14.89 1.72
N TRP A 326 -17.48 -15.61 2.82
CA TRP A 326 -17.55 -15.03 4.17
C TRP A 326 -16.42 -14.04 4.45
N ILE A 327 -15.23 -14.29 3.89
CA ILE A 327 -14.11 -13.34 3.99
C ILE A 327 -14.45 -12.03 3.29
N TRP A 328 -14.97 -12.08 2.06
CA TRP A 328 -15.35 -10.89 1.30
C TRP A 328 -16.58 -10.19 1.89
N GLY A 329 -17.57 -10.92 2.36
CA GLY A 329 -18.74 -10.36 3.05
C GLY A 329 -18.37 -9.68 4.36
N GLY A 330 -17.51 -10.32 5.16
CA GLY A 330 -16.96 -9.74 6.39
C GLY A 330 -16.11 -8.50 6.13
N ALA A 331 -15.30 -8.49 5.06
CA ALA A 331 -14.57 -7.33 4.61
C ALA A 331 -15.49 -6.15 4.28
N GLY A 332 -16.64 -6.40 3.63
CA GLY A 332 -17.66 -5.38 3.39
C GLY A 332 -18.18 -4.76 4.69
N ILE A 333 -18.45 -5.57 5.71
CA ILE A 333 -18.89 -5.07 7.03
C ILE A 333 -17.78 -4.24 7.69
N ILE A 334 -16.53 -4.72 7.68
CA ILE A 334 -15.39 -4.00 8.26
C ILE A 334 -15.20 -2.65 7.55
N LEU A 335 -15.35 -2.58 6.23
CA LEU A 335 -15.26 -1.34 5.45
C LEU A 335 -16.40 -0.37 5.77
N ALA A 336 -17.61 -0.87 6.00
CA ALA A 336 -18.72 -0.01 6.44
C ALA A 336 -18.45 0.60 7.83
N VAL A 337 -17.88 -0.17 8.75
CA VAL A 337 -17.40 0.35 10.05
C VAL A 337 -16.29 1.40 9.85
N ALA A 338 -15.33 1.11 8.98
CA ALA A 338 -14.25 2.05 8.63
C ALA A 338 -14.83 3.38 8.10
N ALA A 339 -15.88 3.33 7.28
CA ALA A 339 -16.54 4.52 6.74
C ALA A 339 -17.17 5.39 7.84
N VAL A 340 -17.86 4.77 8.80
CA VAL A 340 -18.48 5.48 9.93
C VAL A 340 -17.40 6.13 10.80
N VAL A 341 -16.38 5.37 11.19
CA VAL A 341 -15.27 5.86 12.02
C VAL A 341 -14.48 6.93 11.29
N GLY A 342 -14.13 6.69 10.02
CA GLY A 342 -13.41 7.63 9.17
C GLY A 342 -14.17 8.94 8.99
N TYR A 343 -15.48 8.89 8.78
CA TYR A 343 -16.33 10.09 8.72
C TYR A 343 -16.32 10.89 10.03
N ALA A 344 -16.49 10.21 11.15
CA ALA A 344 -16.54 10.85 12.46
C ALA A 344 -15.24 11.59 12.80
N LEU A 345 -14.09 11.01 12.41
CA LEU A 345 -12.76 11.57 12.65
C LEU A 345 -12.37 12.65 11.62
N ALA A 346 -12.72 12.44 10.34
CA ALA A 346 -12.38 13.39 9.27
C ALA A 346 -13.28 14.64 9.27
N ARG A 347 -14.44 14.60 9.97
CA ARG A 347 -15.34 15.74 10.05
C ARG A 347 -14.73 16.84 10.92
N GLU A 348 -14.56 18.03 10.36
CA GLU A 348 -14.20 19.22 11.13
C GLU A 348 -15.29 19.52 12.17
N PRO A 349 -14.94 19.89 13.42
CA PRO A 349 -15.90 20.41 14.35
C PRO A 349 -16.58 21.63 13.72
N ARG A 350 -17.91 21.68 13.71
CA ARG A 350 -18.61 22.92 13.35
C ARG A 350 -18.03 24.04 14.20
N ALA A 351 -17.46 25.08 13.57
CA ALA A 351 -17.16 26.31 14.25
C ALA A 351 -18.47 26.79 14.88
N VAL A 352 -18.51 26.81 16.20
CA VAL A 352 -19.58 27.51 16.93
C VAL A 352 -19.35 28.97 16.54
N HIS A 353 -20.21 29.49 15.65
CA HIS A 353 -20.27 30.92 15.43
C HIS A 353 -20.63 31.53 16.79
N ALA A 354 -19.59 31.97 17.51
CA ALA A 354 -19.82 32.95 18.57
C ALA A 354 -20.37 34.17 17.85
N THR A 355 -21.65 34.38 17.98
CA THR A 355 -22.31 35.65 17.68
C THR A 355 -21.62 36.69 18.56
N VAL A 356 -20.67 37.41 17.96
CA VAL A 356 -20.17 38.67 18.55
C VAL A 356 -21.37 39.63 18.38
N GLU A 357 -22.13 39.78 19.45
CA GLU A 357 -23.06 40.90 19.56
C GLU A 357 -22.22 42.19 19.47
N PRO A 358 -22.57 43.13 18.57
CA PRO A 358 -21.90 44.41 18.58
C PRO A 358 -22.35 45.14 19.86
N ALA A 359 -21.36 45.42 20.72
CA ALA A 359 -21.57 46.33 21.85
C ALA A 359 -21.95 47.73 21.29
N HIS A 360 -23.13 48.19 21.61
CA HIS A 360 -23.61 49.53 21.40
C HIS A 360 -22.96 50.52 22.38
#